data_e014d4e811b588cc981c4dfaf9270f13
#
_entry.id   e014d4e811b588cc981c4dfaf9270f13
#
_cell.length_a   1.000
_cell.length_b   1.000
_cell.length_c   1.000
_cell.angle_alpha   90.00
_cell.angle_beta   90.00
_cell.angle_gamma   90.00
#
_symmetry.space_group_name_H-M   'P 1'
#
loop_
_entity.id
_entity.type
_entity.pdbx_description
1 polymer ?
#
loop_
_entity_poly.entity_id
_entity_poly.type
_entity_poly.pdbx_seq_one_letter_code
_entity_poly.pdbx_strand_id
1 'polypeptide(L)'
;MPTPQGTSYAEPQHPAADATPDWPPITIGQAKRVLEWWSSSAVFRELVATDPERAGRDYKLGFSPELIRPLWDDRYHLDAANKDRPQHPIVAEYRAYYHTKTQWRDEVKRECAPDEPRLKTWRTRQIARNAMENGLYDNSIIHSPLAIELSDGCSVGCWFCGVGATRFVETWDYTEENATLWRGVLSVLHDKIGDASKWGFCYWAPDPLDNPDYAHFASDFA
;
A
#
# COMPACT_ATOMS: atom_id res chain seq x y z
N MET A 1 30.37 -41.98 4.37
CA MET A 1 29.53 -40.86 4.73
C MET A 1 28.13 -41.40 4.95
N PRO A 2 27.51 -41.29 6.13
CA PRO A 2 26.15 -41.78 6.35
C PRO A 2 25.14 -40.78 5.76
N THR A 3 24.17 -41.33 5.04
CA THR A 3 23.00 -40.63 4.49
C THR A 3 22.14 -40.09 5.64
N PRO A 4 21.64 -38.85 5.59
CA PRO A 4 20.73 -38.33 6.59
C PRO A 4 19.40 -39.08 6.51
N GLN A 5 18.96 -39.65 7.64
CA GLN A 5 17.65 -40.25 7.81
C GLN A 5 16.59 -39.15 7.74
N GLY A 6 15.65 -39.30 6.77
CA GLY A 6 14.53 -38.41 6.64
C GLY A 6 13.65 -38.41 7.90
N THR A 7 13.52 -37.26 8.50
CA THR A 7 12.49 -36.99 9.52
C THR A 7 11.14 -37.05 8.87
N SER A 8 10.38 -38.10 9.14
CA SER A 8 8.96 -38.18 8.78
C SER A 8 8.19 -37.14 9.59
N TYR A 9 7.84 -36.03 8.93
CA TYR A 9 6.85 -35.10 9.48
C TYR A 9 5.49 -35.78 9.38
N ALA A 10 4.85 -36.02 10.52
CA ALA A 10 3.46 -36.46 10.56
C ALA A 10 2.60 -35.41 9.83
N GLU A 11 1.82 -35.84 8.83
CA GLU A 11 0.85 -34.96 8.17
C GLU A 11 -0.10 -34.39 9.22
N PRO A 12 -0.32 -33.07 9.28
CA PRO A 12 -1.32 -32.50 10.17
C PRO A 12 -2.69 -33.04 9.77
N GLN A 13 -3.38 -33.67 10.73
CA GLN A 13 -4.76 -34.14 10.55
C GLN A 13 -5.62 -32.92 10.24
N HIS A 14 -6.16 -32.85 9.02
CA HIS A 14 -7.12 -31.82 8.67
C HIS A 14 -8.44 -32.10 9.39
N PRO A 15 -9.09 -31.10 10.01
CA PRO A 15 -10.45 -31.26 10.48
C PRO A 15 -11.36 -31.64 9.30
N ALA A 16 -12.33 -32.52 9.59
CA ALA A 16 -13.29 -33.00 8.60
C ALA A 16 -13.98 -31.85 7.89
N ALA A 17 -14.25 -32.03 6.59
CA ALA A 17 -14.73 -31.00 5.66
C ALA A 17 -16.14 -30.43 5.95
N ASP A 18 -16.81 -30.84 7.04
CA ASP A 18 -18.23 -30.52 7.30
C ASP A 18 -18.48 -29.53 8.45
N ALA A 19 -17.47 -29.00 9.11
CA ALA A 19 -17.64 -27.93 10.07
C ALA A 19 -17.09 -26.64 9.46
N THR A 20 -17.95 -25.69 9.07
CA THR A 20 -17.52 -24.30 8.87
C THR A 20 -16.92 -23.84 10.19
N PRO A 21 -15.61 -23.55 10.24
CA PRO A 21 -14.99 -23.09 11.48
C PRO A 21 -15.68 -21.80 11.89
N ASP A 22 -16.03 -21.69 13.19
CA ASP A 22 -16.55 -20.44 13.77
C ASP A 22 -15.37 -19.44 13.92
N TRP A 23 -14.96 -18.87 12.78
CA TRP A 23 -13.88 -17.89 12.74
C TRP A 23 -14.43 -16.55 13.21
N PRO A 24 -13.79 -15.89 14.17
CA PRO A 24 -14.17 -14.52 14.53
C PRO A 24 -14.04 -13.62 13.30
N PRO A 25 -14.97 -12.65 13.12
CA PRO A 25 -14.91 -11.72 12.02
C PRO A 25 -13.68 -10.83 12.15
N ILE A 26 -12.64 -11.14 11.38
CA ILE A 26 -11.41 -10.35 11.31
C ILE A 26 -11.49 -9.49 10.06
N THR A 27 -11.41 -8.18 10.23
CA THR A 27 -11.42 -7.25 9.11
C THR A 27 -10.13 -7.34 8.30
N ILE A 28 -10.21 -7.03 7.00
CA ILE A 28 -9.03 -6.95 6.12
C ILE A 28 -8.00 -5.93 6.64
N GLY A 29 -8.44 -4.82 7.26
CA GLY A 29 -7.55 -3.85 7.90
C GLY A 29 -6.74 -4.46 9.05
N GLN A 30 -7.36 -5.29 9.88
CA GLN A 30 -6.68 -6.01 10.96
C GLN A 30 -5.69 -7.05 10.40
N ALA A 31 -6.12 -7.84 9.42
CA ALA A 31 -5.25 -8.81 8.75
C ALA A 31 -4.02 -8.12 8.12
N LYS A 32 -4.23 -6.99 7.43
CA LYS A 32 -3.15 -6.20 6.84
C LYS A 32 -2.16 -5.69 7.89
N ARG A 33 -2.65 -5.20 9.05
CA ARG A 33 -1.79 -4.76 10.16
C ARG A 33 -0.88 -5.88 10.66
N VAL A 34 -1.39 -7.09 10.80
CA VAL A 34 -0.58 -8.26 11.19
C VAL A 34 0.47 -8.58 10.13
N LEU A 35 0.10 -8.55 8.83
CA LEU A 35 1.04 -8.80 7.74
C LEU A 35 2.14 -7.74 7.66
N GLU A 36 1.84 -6.49 7.98
CA GLU A 36 2.82 -5.41 8.10
C GLU A 36 3.84 -5.70 9.21
N TRP A 37 3.38 -6.07 10.41
CA TRP A 37 4.27 -6.50 11.49
C TRP A 37 5.04 -7.77 11.14
N TRP A 38 4.37 -8.75 10.53
CA TRP A 38 4.99 -10.00 10.12
C TRP A 38 6.14 -9.76 9.14
N SER A 39 5.96 -8.88 8.16
CA SER A 39 7.00 -8.59 7.16
C SER A 39 8.15 -7.76 7.72
N SER A 40 7.89 -6.82 8.64
CA SER A 40 8.86 -5.82 9.09
C SER A 40 9.60 -6.19 10.39
N SER A 41 9.03 -7.04 11.26
CA SER A 41 9.57 -7.32 12.60
C SER A 41 9.90 -8.78 12.83
N ALA A 42 11.19 -9.09 12.99
CA ALA A 42 11.64 -10.43 13.40
C ALA A 42 11.14 -10.79 14.81
N VAL A 43 11.12 -9.81 15.73
CA VAL A 43 10.62 -9.97 17.11
C VAL A 43 9.14 -10.34 17.11
N PHE A 44 8.34 -9.70 16.26
CA PHE A 44 6.93 -10.06 16.12
C PHE A 44 6.75 -11.50 15.61
N ARG A 45 7.50 -11.90 14.58
CA ARG A 45 7.44 -13.27 14.05
C ARG A 45 7.80 -14.32 15.10
N GLU A 46 8.85 -14.07 15.87
CA GLU A 46 9.26 -14.97 16.96
C GLU A 46 8.20 -15.05 18.06
N LEU A 47 7.61 -13.91 18.43
CA LEU A 47 6.55 -13.88 19.43
C LEU A 47 5.30 -14.62 18.95
N VAL A 48 4.88 -14.42 17.69
CA VAL A 48 3.75 -15.17 17.10
C VAL A 48 4.02 -16.67 17.05
N ALA A 49 5.25 -17.09 16.81
CA ALA A 49 5.62 -18.50 16.77
C ALA A 49 5.62 -19.16 18.17
N THR A 50 5.90 -18.42 19.23
CA THR A 50 6.04 -18.93 20.60
C THR A 50 4.82 -18.68 21.48
N ASP A 51 4.19 -17.51 21.36
CA ASP A 51 3.01 -17.09 22.13
C ASP A 51 2.14 -16.11 21.31
N PRO A 52 1.31 -16.62 20.39
CA PRO A 52 0.48 -15.79 19.53
C PRO A 52 -0.56 -14.96 20.29
N GLU A 53 -1.04 -15.44 21.44
CA GLU A 53 -1.98 -14.71 22.29
C GLU A 53 -1.33 -13.48 22.91
N ARG A 54 -0.10 -13.61 23.36
CA ARG A 54 0.69 -12.48 23.84
C ARG A 54 0.99 -11.49 22.72
N ALA A 55 1.32 -11.97 21.51
CA ALA A 55 1.50 -11.10 20.36
C ALA A 55 0.24 -10.27 20.08
N GLY A 56 -0.95 -10.88 20.13
CA GLY A 56 -2.23 -10.19 19.97
C GLY A 56 -2.43 -9.07 21.00
N ARG A 57 -2.07 -9.30 22.25
CA ARG A 57 -2.18 -8.31 23.34
C ARG A 57 -1.15 -7.20 23.23
N ASP A 58 0.14 -7.54 23.10
CA ASP A 58 1.25 -6.58 23.13
C ASP A 58 1.20 -5.63 21.93
N TYR A 59 0.74 -6.11 20.77
CA TYR A 59 0.58 -5.33 19.53
C TYR A 59 -0.83 -4.77 19.35
N LYS A 60 -1.72 -4.93 20.35
CA LYS A 60 -3.08 -4.38 20.38
C LYS A 60 -3.90 -4.75 19.12
N LEU A 61 -3.79 -5.99 18.69
CA LEU A 61 -4.46 -6.46 17.46
C LEU A 61 -5.95 -6.74 17.67
N GLY A 62 -6.38 -7.04 18.91
CA GLY A 62 -7.75 -7.41 19.25
C GLY A 62 -8.10 -8.88 18.96
N PHE A 63 -7.15 -9.68 18.47
CA PHE A 63 -7.29 -11.10 18.18
C PHE A 63 -5.92 -11.76 18.14
N SER A 64 -5.89 -13.10 18.17
CA SER A 64 -4.65 -13.85 18.02
C SER A 64 -4.20 -13.88 16.55
N PRO A 65 -2.96 -13.48 16.22
CA PRO A 65 -2.42 -13.56 14.85
C PRO A 65 -2.52 -14.97 14.24
N GLU A 66 -2.54 -16.01 15.05
CA GLU A 66 -2.68 -17.39 14.58
C GLU A 66 -3.94 -17.61 13.73
N LEU A 67 -5.02 -16.86 13.99
CA LEU A 67 -6.27 -16.95 13.25
C LEU A 67 -6.14 -16.55 11.77
N ILE A 68 -5.13 -15.74 11.43
CA ILE A 68 -4.85 -15.34 10.04
C ILE A 68 -3.57 -15.96 9.49
N ARG A 69 -2.99 -16.94 10.19
CA ARG A 69 -1.83 -17.71 9.73
C ARG A 69 -1.93 -18.20 8.29
N PRO A 70 -3.12 -18.62 7.79
CA PRO A 70 -3.28 -19.02 6.41
C PRO A 70 -2.85 -17.99 5.37
N LEU A 71 -2.69 -16.71 5.74
CA LEU A 71 -2.24 -15.67 4.80
C LEU A 71 -0.72 -15.71 4.50
N TRP A 72 0.10 -16.32 5.37
CA TRP A 72 1.56 -16.42 5.18
C TRP A 72 2.09 -17.86 5.24
N ASP A 73 1.24 -18.84 5.50
CA ASP A 73 1.63 -20.24 5.52
C ASP A 73 1.30 -20.89 4.19
N ASP A 74 2.33 -21.28 3.44
CA ASP A 74 2.22 -21.84 2.10
C ASP A 74 1.32 -23.08 2.01
N ARG A 75 1.12 -23.80 3.13
CA ARG A 75 0.21 -24.95 3.19
C ARG A 75 -1.24 -24.62 2.88
N TYR A 76 -1.64 -23.35 3.05
CA TYR A 76 -2.99 -22.86 2.75
C TYR A 76 -3.10 -22.20 1.37
N HIS A 77 -1.97 -22.03 0.67
CA HIS A 77 -1.99 -21.45 -0.66
C HIS A 77 -2.38 -22.51 -1.69
N LEU A 78 -3.26 -22.13 -2.61
CA LEU A 78 -3.63 -22.96 -3.73
C LEU A 78 -2.52 -22.91 -4.78
N ASP A 79 -1.88 -24.03 -5.02
CA ASP A 79 -1.01 -24.25 -6.15
C ASP A 79 -1.76 -25.06 -7.24
N ALA A 80 -1.06 -25.38 -8.34
CA ALA A 80 -1.65 -26.16 -9.45
C ALA A 80 -2.05 -27.58 -9.01
N ALA A 81 -1.41 -28.13 -7.98
CA ALA A 81 -1.70 -29.46 -7.46
C ALA A 81 -2.91 -29.49 -6.49
N ASN A 82 -3.21 -28.37 -5.86
CA ASN A 82 -4.23 -28.24 -4.82
C ASN A 82 -5.40 -27.33 -5.19
N LYS A 83 -5.61 -27.07 -6.48
CA LYS A 83 -6.66 -26.16 -6.97
C LYS A 83 -8.10 -26.53 -6.56
N ASP A 84 -8.35 -27.80 -6.29
CA ASP A 84 -9.65 -28.33 -5.90
C ASP A 84 -9.87 -28.35 -4.38
N ARG A 85 -8.86 -27.96 -3.58
CA ARG A 85 -8.99 -27.87 -2.13
C ARG A 85 -9.82 -26.64 -1.74
N PRO A 86 -10.74 -26.76 -0.76
CA PRO A 86 -11.45 -25.59 -0.25
C PRO A 86 -10.46 -24.52 0.25
N GLN A 87 -10.62 -23.31 -0.25
CA GLN A 87 -9.78 -22.20 0.17
C GLN A 87 -10.21 -21.72 1.57
N HIS A 88 -9.23 -21.47 2.43
CA HIS A 88 -9.51 -20.90 3.75
C HIS A 88 -10.23 -19.54 3.60
N PRO A 89 -11.31 -19.26 4.35
CA PRO A 89 -12.13 -18.05 4.18
C PRO A 89 -11.31 -16.76 4.18
N ILE A 90 -10.39 -16.59 5.12
CA ILE A 90 -9.55 -15.38 5.20
C ILE A 90 -8.65 -15.20 3.96
N VAL A 91 -8.17 -16.30 3.37
CA VAL A 91 -7.36 -16.26 2.14
C VAL A 91 -8.23 -15.85 0.95
N ALA A 92 -9.46 -16.37 0.87
CA ALA A 92 -10.41 -16.00 -0.17
C ALA A 92 -10.78 -14.52 -0.09
N GLU A 93 -11.10 -14.05 1.11
CA GLU A 93 -11.45 -12.65 1.36
C GLU A 93 -10.28 -11.69 1.05
N TYR A 94 -9.06 -12.02 1.50
CA TYR A 94 -7.88 -11.21 1.22
C TYR A 94 -7.54 -11.15 -0.27
N ARG A 95 -7.73 -12.25 -1.00
CA ARG A 95 -7.58 -12.29 -2.46
C ARG A 95 -8.62 -11.42 -3.16
N ALA A 96 -9.89 -11.50 -2.73
CA ALA A 96 -10.96 -10.65 -3.27
C ALA A 96 -10.65 -9.16 -3.06
N TYR A 97 -10.21 -8.78 -1.86
CA TYR A 97 -9.74 -7.42 -1.57
C TYR A 97 -8.59 -7.01 -2.50
N TYR A 98 -7.58 -7.86 -2.66
CA TYR A 98 -6.43 -7.54 -3.50
C TYR A 98 -6.81 -7.38 -4.97
N HIS A 99 -7.74 -8.20 -5.45
CA HIS A 99 -8.29 -8.09 -6.80
C HIS A 99 -9.04 -6.76 -7.00
N THR A 100 -9.92 -6.39 -6.09
CA THR A 100 -10.64 -5.11 -6.12
C THR A 100 -9.68 -3.93 -6.10
N LYS A 101 -8.66 -3.96 -5.22
CA LYS A 101 -7.61 -2.94 -5.16
C LYS A 101 -6.85 -2.83 -6.49
N THR A 102 -6.56 -3.96 -7.14
CA THR A 102 -5.85 -3.98 -8.43
C THR A 102 -6.70 -3.38 -9.54
N GLN A 103 -7.98 -3.72 -9.59
CA GLN A 103 -8.93 -3.14 -10.56
C GLN A 103 -9.04 -1.63 -10.39
N TRP A 104 -9.23 -1.16 -9.16
CA TRP A 104 -9.26 0.27 -8.86
C TRP A 104 -7.96 0.99 -9.28
N ARG A 105 -6.81 0.41 -8.95
CA ARG A 105 -5.52 0.96 -9.38
C ARG A 105 -5.43 1.10 -10.90
N ASP A 106 -5.86 0.10 -11.64
CA ASP A 106 -5.79 0.08 -13.10
C ASP A 106 -6.80 1.09 -13.73
N GLU A 107 -7.90 1.35 -13.05
CA GLU A 107 -8.82 2.45 -13.37
C GLU A 107 -8.15 3.81 -13.19
N VAL A 108 -7.60 4.07 -12.01
CA VAL A 108 -6.89 5.31 -11.70
C VAL A 108 -5.74 5.55 -12.69
N LYS A 109 -4.98 4.52 -13.05
CA LYS A 109 -3.92 4.64 -14.07
C LYS A 109 -4.44 5.18 -15.41
N ARG A 110 -5.62 4.73 -15.85
CA ARG A 110 -6.22 5.21 -17.10
C ARG A 110 -6.66 6.66 -16.97
N GLU A 111 -7.29 7.01 -15.85
CA GLU A 111 -7.78 8.36 -15.58
C GLU A 111 -6.67 9.39 -15.34
N CYS A 112 -5.46 8.95 -14.99
CA CYS A 112 -4.29 9.82 -14.86
C CYS A 112 -3.74 10.35 -16.20
N ALA A 113 -4.33 9.98 -17.35
CA ALA A 113 -3.87 10.44 -18.65
C ALA A 113 -4.41 11.86 -18.93
N PRO A 114 -3.55 12.89 -19.13
CA PRO A 114 -4.01 14.23 -19.44
C PRO A 114 -4.64 14.31 -20.83
N ASP A 115 -5.55 15.26 -21.01
CA ASP A 115 -6.23 15.50 -22.29
C ASP A 115 -5.33 16.18 -23.32
N GLU A 116 -4.40 17.03 -22.87
CA GLU A 116 -3.50 17.76 -23.76
C GLU A 116 -2.56 16.78 -24.48
N PRO A 117 -2.55 16.72 -25.84
CA PRO A 117 -1.86 15.66 -26.60
C PRO A 117 -0.34 15.65 -26.41
N ARG A 118 0.30 16.81 -26.25
CA ARG A 118 1.75 16.89 -26.05
C ARG A 118 2.15 16.38 -24.68
N LEU A 119 1.38 16.77 -23.66
CA LEU A 119 1.58 16.32 -22.29
C LEU A 119 1.34 14.79 -22.18
N LYS A 120 0.28 14.29 -22.82
CA LYS A 120 -0.02 12.86 -22.91
C LYS A 120 1.12 12.07 -23.56
N THR A 121 1.64 12.59 -24.68
CA THR A 121 2.77 11.96 -25.38
C THR A 121 4.04 11.97 -24.51
N TRP A 122 4.34 13.09 -23.89
CA TRP A 122 5.48 13.21 -22.99
C TRP A 122 5.36 12.23 -21.81
N ARG A 123 4.20 12.21 -21.13
CA ARG A 123 3.92 11.32 -20.03
C ARG A 123 4.09 9.84 -20.42
N THR A 124 3.57 9.43 -21.57
CA THR A 124 3.72 8.06 -22.07
C THR A 124 5.19 7.68 -22.22
N ARG A 125 6.02 8.60 -22.72
CA ARG A 125 7.47 8.36 -22.83
C ARG A 125 8.15 8.23 -21.46
N GLN A 126 7.76 9.05 -20.47
CA GLN A 126 8.31 8.96 -19.12
C GLN A 126 7.91 7.64 -18.43
N ILE A 127 6.67 7.19 -18.61
CA ILE A 127 6.21 5.89 -18.10
C ILE A 127 7.04 4.75 -18.73
N ALA A 128 7.22 4.78 -20.05
CA ALA A 128 8.03 3.77 -20.74
C ALA A 128 9.47 3.74 -20.24
N ARG A 129 10.09 4.90 -19.96
CA ARG A 129 11.44 4.97 -19.38
C ARG A 129 11.48 4.39 -17.97
N ASN A 130 10.50 4.74 -17.14
CA ASN A 130 10.39 4.22 -15.78
C ASN A 130 10.20 2.70 -15.77
N ALA A 131 9.40 2.16 -16.70
CA ALA A 131 9.19 0.72 -16.87
C ALA A 131 10.49 -0.03 -17.22
N MET A 132 11.39 0.59 -17.99
CA MET A 132 12.69 0.00 -18.29
C MET A 132 13.60 -0.13 -17.06
N GLU A 133 13.45 0.77 -16.08
CA GLU A 133 14.23 0.77 -14.84
C GLU A 133 13.61 -0.15 -13.79
N ASN A 134 12.28 -0.13 -13.63
CA ASN A 134 11.56 -0.86 -12.61
C ASN A 134 11.11 -2.27 -13.00
N GLY A 135 11.15 -2.62 -14.29
CA GLY A 135 10.78 -3.94 -14.78
C GLY A 135 9.36 -4.32 -14.37
N LEU A 136 9.20 -5.49 -13.73
CA LEU A 136 7.90 -6.02 -13.32
C LEU A 136 7.16 -5.15 -12.29
N TYR A 137 7.86 -4.33 -11.52
CA TYR A 137 7.27 -3.47 -10.49
C TYR A 137 6.50 -2.28 -11.09
N ASP A 138 6.77 -1.90 -12.33
CA ASP A 138 6.08 -0.81 -13.03
C ASP A 138 4.57 -1.01 -13.07
N ASN A 139 4.10 -2.25 -13.19
CA ASN A 139 2.67 -2.57 -13.15
C ASN A 139 1.97 -2.18 -11.84
N SER A 140 2.72 -1.94 -10.77
CA SER A 140 2.18 -1.54 -9.47
C SER A 140 2.17 -0.02 -9.25
N ILE A 141 2.78 0.75 -10.15
CA ILE A 141 2.94 2.20 -10.01
C ILE A 141 1.76 2.93 -10.67
N ILE A 142 1.16 3.86 -9.93
CA ILE A 142 0.25 4.88 -10.47
C ILE A 142 1.10 6.10 -10.77
N HIS A 143 1.30 6.38 -12.05
CA HIS A 143 2.02 7.58 -12.47
C HIS A 143 1.06 8.79 -12.39
N SER A 144 0.97 9.39 -11.22
CA SER A 144 0.16 10.59 -11.01
C SER A 144 0.53 11.70 -12.00
N PRO A 145 -0.45 12.46 -12.51
CA PRO A 145 -0.20 13.51 -13.48
C PRO A 145 0.52 14.73 -12.89
N LEU A 146 0.40 14.94 -11.58
CA LEU A 146 1.05 16.03 -10.87
C LEU A 146 1.29 15.68 -9.39
N ALA A 147 2.33 16.28 -8.84
CA ALA A 147 2.62 16.32 -7.41
C ALA A 147 3.05 17.75 -7.07
N ILE A 148 2.55 18.26 -5.95
CA ILE A 148 2.82 19.62 -5.49
C ILE A 148 3.40 19.53 -4.08
N GLU A 149 4.46 20.27 -3.82
CA GLU A 149 5.07 20.39 -2.50
C GLU A 149 4.64 21.72 -1.87
N LEU A 150 4.17 21.66 -0.63
CA LEU A 150 3.71 22.80 0.16
C LEU A 150 4.67 23.14 1.30
N SER A 151 5.82 22.47 1.32
CA SER A 151 6.91 22.70 2.27
C SER A 151 8.24 22.45 1.56
N ASP A 152 9.28 23.18 1.96
CA ASP A 152 10.64 22.89 1.54
C ASP A 152 11.31 21.98 2.58
N GLY A 153 11.66 20.77 2.14
CA GLY A 153 12.24 19.74 2.99
C GLY A 153 11.23 19.02 3.88
N CYS A 154 11.72 18.11 4.72
CA CYS A 154 10.92 17.23 5.57
C CYS A 154 11.52 17.13 6.98
N SER A 155 10.68 17.25 8.02
CA SER A 155 11.11 17.18 9.42
C SER A 155 11.35 15.75 9.90
N VAL A 156 10.75 14.74 9.25
CA VAL A 156 10.78 13.34 9.71
C VAL A 156 12.18 12.71 9.59
N GLY A 157 12.94 13.05 8.54
CA GLY A 157 14.33 12.60 8.39
C GLY A 157 14.50 11.08 8.29
N CYS A 158 13.61 10.37 7.62
CA CYS A 158 13.67 8.91 7.45
C CYS A 158 15.00 8.49 6.82
N TRP A 159 15.73 7.58 7.46
CA TRP A 159 16.98 7.02 6.92
C TRP A 159 16.80 6.28 5.58
N PHE A 160 15.59 5.82 5.30
CA PHE A 160 15.18 5.08 4.08
C PHE A 160 14.38 5.95 3.10
N CYS A 161 14.49 7.27 3.16
CA CYS A 161 13.71 8.17 2.31
C CYS A 161 13.98 7.90 0.82
N GLY A 162 12.98 7.35 0.12
CA GLY A 162 13.09 6.99 -1.29
C GLY A 162 13.16 8.18 -2.25
N VAL A 163 12.79 9.37 -1.77
CA VAL A 163 12.82 10.62 -2.56
C VAL A 163 13.98 11.55 -2.16
N GLY A 164 14.75 11.17 -1.13
CA GLY A 164 15.91 11.93 -0.70
C GLY A 164 15.57 13.34 -0.20
N ALA A 165 14.45 13.50 0.52
CA ALA A 165 14.02 14.78 1.06
C ALA A 165 15.13 15.47 1.85
N THR A 166 15.33 16.76 1.60
CA THR A 166 16.22 17.61 2.37
C THR A 166 15.66 17.83 3.79
N ARG A 167 16.47 18.39 4.69
CA ARG A 167 15.94 18.80 5.98
C ARG A 167 14.92 19.92 5.79
N PHE A 168 13.89 19.90 6.64
CA PHE A 168 12.86 20.92 6.66
C PHE A 168 13.46 22.32 6.79
N VAL A 169 12.97 23.23 5.96
CA VAL A 169 13.37 24.64 5.89
C VAL A 169 12.20 25.53 6.25
N GLU A 170 11.11 25.45 5.46
CA GLU A 170 9.96 26.32 5.63
C GLU A 170 8.70 25.74 5.02
N THR A 171 7.54 26.34 5.35
CA THR A 171 6.23 26.02 4.76
C THR A 171 5.75 27.17 3.88
N TRP A 172 4.89 26.85 2.94
CA TRP A 172 4.11 27.83 2.23
C TRP A 172 2.80 28.06 3.01
N ASP A 173 2.68 29.24 3.65
CA ASP A 173 1.55 29.56 4.54
C ASP A 173 0.29 29.85 3.72
N TYR A 174 -0.89 29.47 4.23
CA TYR A 174 -2.18 29.74 3.58
C TYR A 174 -2.70 31.14 3.95
N THR A 175 -1.99 32.18 3.49
CA THR A 175 -2.45 33.56 3.57
C THR A 175 -3.48 33.84 2.48
N GLU A 176 -4.24 34.94 2.57
CA GLU A 176 -5.22 35.33 1.55
C GLU A 176 -4.57 35.48 0.14
N GLU A 177 -3.38 36.08 0.10
CA GLU A 177 -2.60 36.22 -1.13
C GLU A 177 -2.18 34.87 -1.69
N ASN A 178 -1.59 34.02 -0.86
CA ASN A 178 -1.14 32.68 -1.25
C ASN A 178 -2.31 31.77 -1.65
N ALA A 179 -3.43 31.84 -0.95
CA ALA A 179 -4.65 31.12 -1.32
C ALA A 179 -5.19 31.55 -2.69
N THR A 180 -5.12 32.85 -3.00
CA THR A 180 -5.50 33.36 -4.33
C THR A 180 -4.57 32.84 -5.42
N LEU A 181 -3.25 32.88 -5.17
CA LEU A 181 -2.26 32.33 -6.09
C LEU A 181 -2.46 30.81 -6.25
N TRP A 182 -2.68 30.08 -5.15
CA TRP A 182 -2.92 28.65 -5.14
C TRP A 182 -4.10 28.26 -6.04
N ARG A 183 -5.25 28.90 -5.86
CA ARG A 183 -6.44 28.66 -6.71
C ARG A 183 -6.17 29.01 -8.18
N GLY A 184 -5.37 30.04 -8.45
CA GLY A 184 -4.91 30.35 -9.79
C GLY A 184 -4.04 29.25 -10.41
N VAL A 185 -3.11 28.70 -9.63
CA VAL A 185 -2.28 27.54 -10.05
C VAL A 185 -3.16 26.32 -10.34
N LEU A 186 -4.11 25.99 -9.46
CA LEU A 186 -5.03 24.88 -9.66
C LEU A 186 -5.85 25.03 -10.94
N SER A 187 -6.37 26.24 -11.22
CA SER A 187 -7.10 26.54 -12.45
C SER A 187 -6.25 26.28 -13.70
N VAL A 188 -5.00 26.75 -13.71
CA VAL A 188 -4.07 26.51 -14.83
C VAL A 188 -3.75 25.02 -14.99
N LEU A 189 -3.55 24.31 -13.88
CA LEU A 189 -3.30 22.86 -13.92
C LEU A 189 -4.50 22.10 -14.47
N HIS A 190 -5.71 22.45 -14.04
CA HIS A 190 -6.94 21.86 -14.57
C HIS A 190 -7.10 22.14 -16.08
N ASP A 191 -6.88 23.37 -16.51
CA ASP A 191 -6.96 23.76 -17.93
C ASP A 191 -5.98 22.98 -18.83
N LYS A 192 -4.82 22.57 -18.30
CA LYS A 192 -3.78 21.86 -19.05
C LYS A 192 -3.85 20.35 -18.93
N ILE A 193 -4.23 19.84 -17.79
CA ILE A 193 -4.23 18.40 -17.46
C ILE A 193 -5.63 17.82 -17.67
N GLY A 194 -6.68 18.63 -17.52
CA GLY A 194 -8.08 18.20 -17.57
C GLY A 194 -8.46 17.44 -16.30
N ASP A 195 -9.45 16.56 -16.40
CA ASP A 195 -9.97 15.75 -15.29
C ASP A 195 -8.93 14.86 -14.61
N ALA A 196 -7.82 14.58 -15.30
CA ALA A 196 -6.72 13.82 -14.70
C ALA A 196 -6.07 14.54 -13.51
N SER A 197 -6.22 15.87 -13.40
CA SER A 197 -5.68 16.67 -12.29
C SER A 197 -6.17 16.21 -10.90
N LYS A 198 -7.40 15.68 -10.80
CA LYS A 198 -7.97 15.11 -9.56
C LYS A 198 -7.14 13.98 -8.96
N TRP A 199 -6.29 13.32 -9.75
CA TRP A 199 -5.38 12.26 -9.35
C TRP A 199 -3.99 12.75 -8.97
N GLY A 200 -3.81 14.08 -8.86
CA GLY A 200 -2.64 14.69 -8.26
C GLY A 200 -2.62 14.54 -6.74
N PHE A 201 -1.54 15.00 -6.13
CA PHE A 201 -1.42 15.06 -4.67
C PHE A 201 -0.53 16.22 -4.24
N CYS A 202 -0.78 16.71 -3.02
CA CYS A 202 -0.13 17.89 -2.45
C CYS A 202 1.04 17.53 -1.52
N TYR A 203 1.77 16.48 -1.81
CA TYR A 203 3.03 16.12 -1.14
C TYR A 203 3.81 15.15 -2.03
N TRP A 204 5.12 15.27 -2.05
CA TRP A 204 6.02 14.30 -2.69
C TRP A 204 7.14 13.91 -1.75
N ALA A 205 8.01 14.84 -1.42
CA ALA A 205 9.13 14.65 -0.52
C ALA A 205 8.81 15.02 0.94
N PRO A 206 8.11 16.16 1.23
CA PRO A 206 7.83 16.57 2.60
C PRO A 206 6.73 15.71 3.24
N ASP A 207 6.73 15.68 4.58
CA ASP A 207 5.59 15.16 5.34
C ASP A 207 4.43 16.19 5.26
N PRO A 208 3.22 15.80 4.91
CA PRO A 208 2.10 16.74 4.85
C PRO A 208 1.80 17.44 6.18
N LEU A 209 2.17 16.82 7.31
CA LEU A 209 1.99 17.42 8.63
C LEU A 209 3.03 18.49 8.98
N ASP A 210 4.08 18.65 8.17
CA ASP A 210 5.03 19.75 8.32
C ASP A 210 4.39 21.10 7.99
N ASN A 211 3.35 21.12 7.14
CA ASN A 211 2.61 22.33 6.84
C ASN A 211 1.32 22.40 7.70
N PRO A 212 1.21 23.34 8.66
CA PRO A 212 0.03 23.47 9.51
C PRO A 212 -1.24 23.82 8.72
N ASP A 213 -1.10 24.43 7.54
CA ASP A 213 -2.19 24.84 6.69
C ASP A 213 -2.54 23.81 5.59
N TYR A 214 -1.91 22.63 5.63
CA TYR A 214 -2.11 21.57 4.63
C TYR A 214 -3.57 21.28 4.33
N ALA A 215 -4.43 21.24 5.35
CA ALA A 215 -5.85 20.96 5.19
C ALA A 215 -6.58 22.02 4.33
N HIS A 216 -6.18 23.28 4.41
CA HIS A 216 -6.75 24.36 3.60
C HIS A 216 -6.36 24.21 2.13
N PHE A 217 -5.08 23.97 1.84
CA PHE A 217 -4.61 23.70 0.47
C PHE A 217 -5.24 22.45 -0.13
N ALA A 218 -5.35 21.38 0.65
CA ALA A 218 -5.97 20.15 0.18
C ALA A 218 -7.48 20.32 -0.08
N SER A 219 -8.17 21.15 0.70
CA SER A 219 -9.60 21.46 0.49
C SER A 219 -9.83 22.22 -0.81
N ASP A 220 -8.96 23.16 -1.16
CA ASP A 220 -9.06 23.87 -2.44
C ASP A 220 -8.72 22.95 -3.63
N PHE A 221 -7.92 21.92 -3.41
CA PHE A 221 -7.50 20.97 -4.45
C PHE A 221 -8.59 19.93 -4.75
N ALA A 222 -9.43 19.54 -3.78
CA ALA A 222 -10.46 18.50 -3.88
C ALA A 222 -11.65 18.95 -4.75
#